data_86c7d9537760a6c69aedf29a646b7233
#
_entry.id   86c7d9537760a6c69aedf29a646b7233
#
_cell.length_a   1.000
_cell.length_b   1.000
_cell.length_c   1.000
_cell.angle_alpha   90.00
_cell.angle_beta   90.00
_cell.angle_gamma   90.00
#
_symmetry.space_group_name_H-M   'P 1'
#
loop_
_entity.id
_entity.type
_entity.pdbx_description
1 polymer ?
#
loop_
_entity_poly.entity_id
_entity_poly.type
_entity_poly.pdbx_seq_one_letter_code
_entity_poly.pdbx_strand_id
1 'polypeptide(L)'
;LLLMLPICAADGSVTPFNETVFTATSAVCVTGLIVQDTGSYWSFFGQTVILALFQIGGLGVVTVGASFALLSGRKISLMQRSTMQDAISAPKVGGIVRLTRFILRGTFLIELLGALVMLPVFCRDYGLHGVWMALFHSVSAFCNAGFDILGTVKNPYPSLTGYAGNSAVNITIMLLIVIGGIGFLTWDDVCKNKLHFRRYRMQSKVILVTTALLL
;
A
#
# COMPACT_ATOMS: atom_id res chain seq x y z
N LEU A 1 -18.33 3.63 -8.01
CA LEU A 1 -19.23 3.00 -9.00
C LEU A 1 -18.80 1.56 -9.35
N LEU A 2 -17.51 1.27 -9.57
CA LEU A 2 -17.06 -0.11 -9.89
C LEU A 2 -17.44 -1.12 -8.80
N LEU A 3 -17.27 -0.77 -7.52
CA LEU A 3 -17.60 -1.63 -6.39
C LEU A 3 -19.13 -1.89 -6.23
N MET A 4 -20.00 -1.15 -6.92
CA MET A 4 -21.44 -1.42 -6.96
C MET A 4 -21.81 -2.57 -7.90
N LEU A 5 -20.91 -2.94 -8.80
CA LEU A 5 -21.20 -3.98 -9.77
C LEU A 5 -21.38 -5.34 -9.09
N PRO A 6 -22.37 -6.15 -9.52
CA PRO A 6 -22.61 -7.49 -8.95
C PRO A 6 -21.38 -8.40 -8.97
N ILE A 7 -20.48 -8.21 -9.92
CA ILE A 7 -19.22 -8.96 -10.03
C ILE A 7 -18.27 -8.69 -8.85
N CYS A 8 -18.43 -7.56 -8.14
CA CYS A 8 -17.58 -7.20 -7.00
C CYS A 8 -18.00 -7.88 -5.70
N ALA A 9 -19.28 -8.22 -5.53
CA ALA A 9 -19.78 -8.94 -4.38
C ALA A 9 -19.66 -10.46 -4.58
N ALA A 10 -19.35 -11.20 -3.53
CA ALA A 10 -19.19 -12.66 -3.59
C ALA A 10 -20.51 -13.40 -3.87
N ASP A 11 -21.63 -12.83 -3.44
CA ASP A 11 -22.99 -13.34 -3.66
C ASP A 11 -23.61 -12.84 -4.97
N GLY A 12 -22.93 -11.99 -5.73
CA GLY A 12 -23.43 -11.39 -6.96
C GLY A 12 -24.50 -10.31 -6.75
N SER A 13 -24.67 -9.81 -5.54
CA SER A 13 -25.59 -8.72 -5.22
C SER A 13 -25.03 -7.35 -5.62
N VAL A 14 -25.93 -6.37 -5.80
CA VAL A 14 -25.55 -4.97 -6.01
C VAL A 14 -25.30 -4.33 -4.65
N THR A 15 -24.05 -3.93 -4.38
CA THR A 15 -23.71 -3.26 -3.12
C THR A 15 -24.36 -1.87 -3.05
N PRO A 16 -24.99 -1.50 -1.92
CA PRO A 16 -25.56 -0.18 -1.72
C PRO A 16 -24.55 0.96 -1.96
N PHE A 17 -25.04 2.07 -2.53
CA PHE A 17 -24.19 3.21 -2.91
C PHE A 17 -23.39 3.77 -1.72
N ASN A 18 -24.04 3.95 -0.56
CA ASN A 18 -23.42 4.46 0.67
C ASN A 18 -22.26 3.57 1.15
N GLU A 19 -22.42 2.25 1.15
CA GLU A 19 -21.39 1.29 1.54
C GLU A 19 -20.24 1.26 0.55
N THR A 20 -20.55 1.33 -0.74
CA THR A 20 -19.57 1.40 -1.82
C THR A 20 -18.73 2.66 -1.74
N VAL A 21 -19.37 3.83 -1.53
CA VAL A 21 -18.65 5.11 -1.39
C VAL A 21 -17.79 5.10 -0.15
N PHE A 22 -18.30 4.60 0.98
CA PHE A 22 -17.55 4.49 2.22
C PHE A 22 -16.28 3.63 2.03
N THR A 23 -16.44 2.41 1.49
CA THR A 23 -15.32 1.48 1.27
C THR A 23 -14.31 2.05 0.28
N ALA A 24 -14.77 2.64 -0.83
CA ALA A 24 -13.88 3.26 -1.81
C ALA A 24 -13.11 4.45 -1.22
N THR A 25 -13.77 5.31 -0.45
CA THR A 25 -13.13 6.45 0.22
C THR A 25 -12.12 5.96 1.26
N SER A 26 -12.50 4.98 2.07
CA SER A 26 -11.62 4.36 3.07
C SER A 26 -10.37 3.76 2.41
N ALA A 27 -10.52 3.08 1.27
CA ALA A 27 -9.40 2.50 0.55
C ALA A 27 -8.47 3.58 -0.03
N VAL A 28 -9.01 4.59 -0.73
CA VAL A 28 -8.20 5.67 -1.33
C VAL A 28 -7.55 6.56 -0.27
N CYS A 29 -8.25 6.87 0.82
CA CYS A 29 -7.70 7.65 1.94
C CYS A 29 -6.83 6.81 2.88
N VAL A 30 -6.71 5.50 2.63
CA VAL A 30 -5.87 4.59 3.41
C VAL A 30 -6.25 4.61 4.90
N THR A 31 -7.57 4.62 5.20
CA THR A 31 -8.07 4.71 6.59
C THR A 31 -8.30 3.35 7.25
N GLY A 32 -8.53 2.29 6.46
CA GLY A 32 -8.74 0.93 6.97
C GLY A 32 -10.10 0.67 7.60
N LEU A 33 -11.04 1.60 7.48
CA LEU A 33 -12.39 1.42 7.99
C LEU A 33 -13.23 0.64 6.98
N ILE A 34 -13.97 -0.36 7.44
CA ILE A 34 -14.79 -1.23 6.60
C ILE A 34 -16.22 -1.29 7.12
N VAL A 35 -17.19 -1.35 6.21
CA VAL A 35 -18.61 -1.62 6.51
C VAL A 35 -18.89 -3.10 6.35
N GLN A 36 -18.40 -3.69 5.25
CA GLN A 36 -18.51 -5.11 4.94
C GLN A 36 -17.13 -5.77 5.09
N ASP A 37 -17.13 -7.00 5.60
CA ASP A 37 -15.89 -7.78 5.72
C ASP A 37 -15.23 -8.00 4.36
N THR A 38 -13.94 -7.63 4.25
CA THR A 38 -13.29 -7.63 2.93
C THR A 38 -13.04 -9.04 2.41
N GLY A 39 -12.85 -10.01 3.30
CA GLY A 39 -12.55 -11.38 2.93
C GLY A 39 -13.79 -12.16 2.45
N SER A 40 -14.92 -12.02 3.13
CA SER A 40 -16.12 -12.81 2.88
C SER A 40 -17.15 -12.14 1.97
N TYR A 41 -17.25 -10.80 2.00
CA TYR A 41 -18.25 -10.06 1.22
C TYR A 41 -17.80 -9.77 -0.21
N TRP A 42 -16.53 -9.36 -0.41
CA TRP A 42 -16.02 -8.97 -1.72
C TRP A 42 -15.48 -10.19 -2.49
N SER A 43 -15.87 -10.30 -3.75
CA SER A 43 -15.30 -11.27 -4.68
C SER A 43 -13.80 -11.00 -4.91
N PHE A 44 -13.10 -11.93 -5.55
CA PHE A 44 -11.70 -11.70 -5.98
C PHE A 44 -11.54 -10.42 -6.81
N PHE A 45 -12.52 -10.12 -7.67
CA PHE A 45 -12.51 -8.89 -8.46
C PHE A 45 -12.71 -7.65 -7.56
N GLY A 46 -13.67 -7.69 -6.63
CA GLY A 46 -13.90 -6.63 -5.65
C GLY A 46 -12.66 -6.36 -4.78
N GLN A 47 -12.03 -7.41 -4.28
CA GLN A 47 -10.78 -7.31 -3.53
C GLN A 47 -9.64 -6.70 -4.36
N THR A 48 -9.55 -7.05 -5.66
CA THR A 48 -8.56 -6.45 -6.58
C THR A 48 -8.81 -4.96 -6.79
N VAL A 49 -10.07 -4.54 -6.90
CA VAL A 49 -10.43 -3.11 -7.00
C VAL A 49 -10.04 -2.38 -5.71
N ILE A 50 -10.34 -2.93 -4.54
CA ILE A 50 -9.98 -2.35 -3.24
C ILE A 50 -8.45 -2.24 -3.11
N LEU A 51 -7.70 -3.30 -3.48
CA LEU A 51 -6.24 -3.28 -3.51
C LEU A 51 -5.70 -2.16 -4.42
N ALA A 52 -6.24 -2.02 -5.62
CA ALA A 52 -5.85 -0.95 -6.54
C ALA A 52 -6.13 0.45 -5.96
N LEU A 53 -7.27 0.62 -5.27
CA LEU A 53 -7.64 1.90 -4.65
C LEU A 53 -6.67 2.29 -3.53
N PHE A 54 -6.35 1.40 -2.59
CA PHE A 54 -5.40 1.75 -1.54
C PHE A 54 -3.94 1.80 -2.03
N GLN A 55 -3.58 1.09 -3.11
CA GLN A 55 -2.28 1.28 -3.77
C GLN A 55 -2.15 2.68 -4.38
N ILE A 56 -3.21 3.16 -5.04
CA ILE A 56 -3.27 4.54 -5.56
C ILE A 56 -3.19 5.55 -4.41
N GLY A 57 -3.91 5.31 -3.33
CA GLY A 57 -3.90 6.15 -2.13
C GLY A 57 -2.54 6.19 -1.45
N GLY A 58 -1.94 5.03 -1.18
CA GLY A 58 -0.65 4.91 -0.50
C GLY A 58 0.54 5.48 -1.27
N LEU A 59 0.54 5.33 -2.60
CA LEU A 59 1.52 6.00 -3.46
C LEU A 59 1.27 7.50 -3.65
N GLY A 60 0.05 7.94 -3.40
CA GLY A 60 -0.44 9.28 -3.70
C GLY A 60 -0.87 9.43 -5.17
N VAL A 61 -2.04 10.01 -5.35
CA VAL A 61 -2.71 10.15 -6.67
C VAL A 61 -1.80 10.83 -7.71
N VAL A 62 -1.03 11.83 -7.30
CA VAL A 62 -0.12 12.55 -8.21
C VAL A 62 1.05 11.67 -8.67
N THR A 63 1.60 10.85 -7.77
CA THR A 63 2.68 9.90 -8.11
C THR A 63 2.17 8.86 -9.10
N VAL A 64 0.95 8.36 -8.91
CA VAL A 64 0.30 7.41 -9.82
C VAL A 64 0.02 8.05 -11.18
N GLY A 65 -0.55 9.26 -11.20
CA GLY A 65 -0.78 10.02 -12.44
C GLY A 65 0.50 10.26 -13.24
N ALA A 66 1.58 10.63 -12.55
CA ALA A 66 2.90 10.77 -13.14
C ALA A 66 3.46 9.44 -13.69
N SER A 67 3.16 8.35 -13.02
CA SER A 67 3.58 7.01 -13.45
C SER A 67 2.93 6.59 -14.75
N PHE A 68 1.64 6.86 -14.92
CA PHE A 68 0.94 6.65 -16.18
C PHE A 68 1.53 7.48 -17.33
N ALA A 69 1.86 8.76 -17.06
CA ALA A 69 2.50 9.61 -18.06
C ALA A 69 3.90 9.06 -18.47
N LEU A 70 4.67 8.54 -17.52
CA LEU A 70 5.97 7.93 -17.76
C LEU A 70 5.87 6.63 -18.56
N LEU A 71 4.91 5.77 -18.23
CA LEU A 71 4.68 4.49 -18.92
C LEU A 71 4.18 4.71 -20.35
N SER A 72 3.37 5.75 -20.58
CA SER A 72 2.87 6.14 -21.92
C SER A 72 3.96 6.77 -22.81
N GLY A 73 5.21 6.90 -22.35
CA GLY A 73 6.31 7.49 -23.11
C GLY A 73 6.13 8.99 -23.39
N ARG A 74 5.13 9.65 -22.81
CA ARG A 74 4.88 11.09 -23.03
C ARG A 74 5.92 11.92 -22.29
N LYS A 75 6.38 13.01 -22.93
CA LYS A 75 7.25 13.99 -22.28
C LYS A 75 6.44 14.74 -21.22
N ILE A 76 6.86 14.61 -19.96
CA ILE A 76 6.26 15.32 -18.84
C ILE A 76 6.58 16.81 -18.96
N SER A 77 5.55 17.66 -19.06
CA SER A 77 5.70 19.12 -19.16
C SER A 77 6.29 19.70 -17.86
N LEU A 78 6.81 20.94 -17.94
CA LEU A 78 7.35 21.63 -16.76
C LEU A 78 6.28 21.85 -15.69
N MET A 79 5.05 22.16 -16.08
CA MET A 79 3.92 22.34 -15.18
C MET A 79 3.58 21.04 -14.44
N GLN A 80 3.52 19.90 -15.13
CA GLN A 80 3.33 18.60 -14.52
C GLN A 80 4.47 18.24 -13.54
N ARG A 81 5.70 18.58 -13.86
CA ARG A 81 6.85 18.38 -12.96
C ARG A 81 6.74 19.24 -11.69
N SER A 82 6.24 20.47 -11.79
CA SER A 82 5.97 21.33 -10.63
C SER A 82 4.90 20.71 -9.73
N THR A 83 3.78 20.27 -10.29
CA THR A 83 2.73 19.58 -9.54
C THR A 83 3.23 18.30 -8.84
N MET A 84 4.08 17.53 -9.53
CA MET A 84 4.72 16.35 -8.92
C MET A 84 5.69 16.72 -7.79
N GLN A 85 6.41 17.83 -7.95
CA GLN A 85 7.32 18.34 -6.93
C GLN A 85 6.56 18.71 -5.66
N ASP A 86 5.46 19.45 -5.81
CA ASP A 86 4.62 19.87 -4.69
C ASP A 86 4.01 18.66 -3.96
N ALA A 87 3.48 17.69 -4.71
CA ALA A 87 2.86 16.49 -4.14
C ALA A 87 3.84 15.59 -3.36
N ILE A 88 5.11 15.50 -3.79
CA ILE A 88 6.13 14.69 -3.11
C ILE A 88 6.97 15.56 -2.15
N SER A 89 6.69 16.89 -2.10
CA SER A 89 7.49 17.88 -1.35
C SER A 89 8.99 17.84 -1.71
N ALA A 90 9.28 17.59 -3.00
CA ALA A 90 10.67 17.45 -3.46
C ALA A 90 11.36 18.82 -3.57
N PRO A 91 12.63 18.96 -3.13
CA PRO A 91 13.30 20.25 -3.05
C PRO A 91 13.67 20.85 -4.41
N LYS A 92 13.62 20.08 -5.49
CA LYS A 92 13.99 20.53 -6.85
C LYS A 92 13.13 19.85 -7.91
N VAL A 93 12.68 20.63 -8.93
CA VAL A 93 11.96 20.14 -10.12
C VAL A 93 12.82 19.18 -10.96
N GLY A 94 14.12 19.46 -11.02
CA GLY A 94 15.08 18.62 -11.72
C GLY A 94 15.28 17.29 -11.00
N GLY A 95 15.02 16.17 -11.70
CA GLY A 95 15.18 14.82 -11.14
C GLY A 95 13.91 14.16 -10.60
N ILE A 96 12.77 14.86 -10.60
CA ILE A 96 11.49 14.34 -10.10
C ILE A 96 11.09 13.04 -10.80
N VAL A 97 11.29 12.93 -12.10
CA VAL A 97 11.03 11.73 -12.91
C VAL A 97 11.87 10.54 -12.43
N ARG A 98 13.14 10.80 -12.09
CA ARG A 98 14.05 9.78 -11.56
C ARG A 98 13.59 9.32 -10.16
N LEU A 99 13.18 10.27 -9.32
CA LEU A 99 12.66 10.00 -7.98
C LEU A 99 11.37 9.18 -8.06
N THR A 100 10.40 9.56 -8.92
CA THR A 100 9.16 8.79 -9.10
C THR A 100 9.43 7.36 -9.55
N ARG A 101 10.35 7.16 -10.50
CA ARG A 101 10.75 5.81 -10.93
C ARG A 101 11.41 5.01 -9.80
N PHE A 102 12.21 5.66 -8.97
CA PHE A 102 12.82 5.06 -7.78
C PHE A 102 11.74 4.64 -6.77
N ILE A 103 10.78 5.51 -6.48
CA ILE A 103 9.63 5.23 -5.59
C ILE A 103 8.87 4.00 -6.09
N LEU A 104 8.44 4.00 -7.34
CA LEU A 104 7.65 2.89 -7.91
C LEU A 104 8.38 1.55 -7.83
N ARG A 105 9.64 1.53 -8.29
CA ARG A 105 10.43 0.29 -8.25
C ARG A 105 10.69 -0.18 -6.83
N GLY A 106 10.97 0.75 -5.92
CA GLY A 106 11.19 0.45 -4.50
C GLY A 106 9.94 -0.10 -3.84
N THR A 107 8.78 0.52 -4.06
CA THR A 107 7.49 0.07 -3.54
C THR A 107 7.16 -1.35 -3.99
N PHE A 108 7.11 -1.60 -5.30
CA PHE A 108 6.78 -2.94 -5.81
C PHE A 108 7.79 -4.00 -5.37
N LEU A 109 9.08 -3.65 -5.27
CA LEU A 109 10.08 -4.59 -4.78
C LEU A 109 9.86 -4.96 -3.31
N ILE A 110 9.59 -3.98 -2.46
CA ILE A 110 9.38 -4.20 -1.02
C ILE A 110 8.07 -4.96 -0.78
N GLU A 111 7.00 -4.61 -1.49
CA GLU A 111 5.72 -5.32 -1.44
C GLU A 111 5.88 -6.79 -1.88
N LEU A 112 6.62 -7.03 -2.96
CA LEU A 112 6.91 -8.38 -3.45
C LEU A 112 7.74 -9.18 -2.42
N LEU A 113 8.77 -8.57 -1.83
CA LEU A 113 9.58 -9.22 -0.80
C LEU A 113 8.75 -9.56 0.43
N GLY A 114 7.90 -8.65 0.91
CA GLY A 114 6.98 -8.90 2.00
C GLY A 114 6.01 -10.05 1.70
N ALA A 115 5.43 -10.06 0.50
CA ALA A 115 4.57 -11.15 0.06
C ALA A 115 5.32 -12.50 0.02
N LEU A 116 6.56 -12.53 -0.50
CA LEU A 116 7.37 -13.75 -0.57
C LEU A 116 7.70 -14.31 0.82
N VAL A 117 7.95 -13.47 1.82
CA VAL A 117 8.22 -13.93 3.19
C VAL A 117 6.97 -14.51 3.84
N MET A 118 5.79 -13.92 3.60
CA MET A 118 4.51 -14.38 4.16
C MET A 118 3.91 -15.58 3.38
N LEU A 119 4.32 -15.76 2.12
CA LEU A 119 3.78 -16.77 1.21
C LEU A 119 3.79 -18.19 1.79
N PRO A 120 4.89 -18.73 2.37
CA PRO A 120 4.90 -20.09 2.90
C PRO A 120 3.91 -20.28 4.04
N VAL A 121 3.65 -19.25 4.85
CA VAL A 121 2.69 -19.33 5.96
C VAL A 121 1.27 -19.37 5.41
N PHE A 122 0.90 -18.43 4.56
CA PHE A 122 -0.46 -18.39 3.99
C PHE A 122 -0.74 -19.55 3.04
N CYS A 123 0.24 -20.02 2.25
CA CYS A 123 0.04 -21.19 1.40
C CYS A 123 -0.12 -22.49 2.19
N ARG A 124 0.52 -22.60 3.35
CA ARG A 124 0.31 -23.75 4.26
C ARG A 124 -1.13 -23.82 4.76
N ASP A 125 -1.73 -22.66 5.09
CA ASP A 125 -3.04 -22.60 5.74
C ASP A 125 -4.19 -22.54 4.71
N TYR A 126 -3.97 -21.90 3.55
CA TYR A 126 -5.01 -21.64 2.53
C TYR A 126 -4.69 -22.19 1.14
N GLY A 127 -3.62 -22.99 0.99
CA GLY A 127 -3.22 -23.55 -0.31
C GLY A 127 -2.90 -22.45 -1.33
N LEU A 128 -3.36 -22.59 -2.58
CA LEU A 128 -3.09 -21.63 -3.66
C LEU A 128 -3.69 -20.24 -3.39
N HIS A 129 -4.81 -20.14 -2.65
CA HIS A 129 -5.39 -18.86 -2.27
C HIS A 129 -4.45 -18.05 -1.35
N GLY A 130 -3.54 -18.74 -0.63
CA GLY A 130 -2.52 -18.10 0.20
C GLY A 130 -1.58 -17.17 -0.57
N VAL A 131 -1.38 -17.39 -1.87
CA VAL A 131 -0.59 -16.48 -2.73
C VAL A 131 -1.25 -15.11 -2.82
N TRP A 132 -2.56 -15.09 -3.07
CA TRP A 132 -3.34 -13.84 -3.10
C TRP A 132 -3.35 -13.15 -1.74
N MET A 133 -3.54 -13.94 -0.67
CA MET A 133 -3.53 -13.42 0.70
C MET A 133 -2.18 -12.78 1.05
N ALA A 134 -1.06 -13.43 0.72
CA ALA A 134 0.27 -12.89 0.96
C ALA A 134 0.49 -11.56 0.22
N LEU A 135 0.08 -11.49 -1.06
CA LEU A 135 0.19 -10.27 -1.86
C LEU A 135 -0.68 -9.15 -1.29
N PHE A 136 -1.96 -9.44 -1.03
CA PHE A 136 -2.91 -8.46 -0.52
C PHE A 136 -2.46 -7.85 0.80
N HIS A 137 -2.07 -8.69 1.78
CA HIS A 137 -1.63 -8.21 3.08
C HIS A 137 -0.29 -7.47 3.01
N SER A 138 0.62 -7.86 2.12
CA SER A 138 1.88 -7.14 1.92
C SER A 138 1.64 -5.72 1.42
N VAL A 139 0.80 -5.56 0.40
CA VAL A 139 0.45 -4.24 -0.16
C VAL A 139 -0.35 -3.41 0.85
N SER A 140 -1.33 -4.03 1.54
CA SER A 140 -2.12 -3.38 2.58
C SER A 140 -1.24 -2.85 3.72
N ALA A 141 -0.28 -3.65 4.20
CA ALA A 141 0.64 -3.27 5.27
C ALA A 141 1.59 -2.15 4.82
N PHE A 142 2.17 -2.26 3.62
CA PHE A 142 3.07 -1.24 3.08
C PHE A 142 2.38 0.11 2.88
N CYS A 143 1.16 0.10 2.33
CA CYS A 143 0.34 1.30 2.17
C CYS A 143 -0.23 1.83 3.50
N ASN A 144 -0.08 1.11 4.63
CA ASN A 144 -0.74 1.40 5.90
C ASN A 144 -2.29 1.40 5.77
N ALA A 145 -2.83 0.56 4.88
CA ALA A 145 -4.24 0.58 4.51
C ALA A 145 -5.17 -0.09 5.54
N GLY A 146 -4.66 -1.08 6.29
CA GLY A 146 -5.42 -1.76 7.34
C GLY A 146 -6.52 -2.71 6.85
N PHE A 147 -6.61 -2.98 5.54
CA PHE A 147 -7.53 -3.96 4.99
C PHE A 147 -6.95 -5.36 5.10
N ASP A 148 -7.77 -6.34 5.47
CA ASP A 148 -7.44 -7.76 5.47
C ASP A 148 -8.49 -8.58 4.71
N ILE A 149 -8.13 -9.77 4.27
CA ILE A 149 -9.01 -10.71 3.56
C ILE A 149 -9.06 -12.08 4.26
N LEU A 150 -8.83 -12.12 5.57
CA LEU A 150 -8.90 -13.32 6.38
C LEU A 150 -10.33 -13.66 6.82
N GLY A 151 -11.26 -12.73 6.66
CA GLY A 151 -12.65 -12.89 7.04
C GLY A 151 -13.34 -14.03 6.31
N THR A 152 -14.15 -14.76 7.05
CA THR A 152 -15.01 -15.82 6.54
C THR A 152 -16.44 -15.59 7.01
N VAL A 153 -17.43 -16.21 6.37
CA VAL A 153 -18.84 -16.14 6.78
C VAL A 153 -19.04 -16.55 8.25
N LYS A 154 -18.23 -17.49 8.75
CA LYS A 154 -18.29 -17.98 10.14
C LYS A 154 -17.56 -17.09 11.14
N ASN A 155 -16.52 -16.38 10.69
CA ASN A 155 -15.72 -15.49 11.51
C ASN A 155 -15.43 -14.21 10.71
N PRO A 156 -16.37 -13.27 10.66
CA PRO A 156 -16.17 -11.98 10.00
C PRO A 156 -15.22 -11.11 10.84
N TYR A 157 -14.50 -10.22 10.17
CA TYR A 157 -13.58 -9.23 10.77
C TYR A 157 -12.49 -9.81 11.69
N PRO A 158 -11.81 -10.94 11.35
CA PRO A 158 -10.83 -11.57 12.25
C PRO A 158 -9.55 -10.75 12.38
N SER A 159 -9.29 -9.84 11.43
CA SER A 159 -7.98 -9.19 11.28
C SER A 159 -6.85 -10.22 11.26
N LEU A 160 -5.65 -9.84 11.70
CA LEU A 160 -4.50 -10.76 11.79
C LEU A 160 -4.39 -11.49 13.15
N THR A 161 -5.46 -11.48 13.96
CA THR A 161 -5.42 -12.06 15.32
C THR A 161 -5.06 -13.55 15.33
N GLY A 162 -5.46 -14.29 14.30
CA GLY A 162 -5.08 -15.71 14.14
C GLY A 162 -3.58 -15.95 13.94
N TYR A 163 -2.85 -14.91 13.53
CA TYR A 163 -1.40 -14.94 13.31
C TYR A 163 -0.60 -14.24 14.39
N ALA A 164 -1.21 -13.86 15.53
CA ALA A 164 -0.53 -13.17 16.63
C ALA A 164 0.71 -13.92 17.16
N GLY A 165 0.70 -15.25 17.11
CA GLY A 165 1.85 -16.10 17.48
C GLY A 165 2.86 -16.35 16.37
N ASN A 166 2.61 -15.89 15.13
CA ASN A 166 3.49 -16.15 14.00
C ASN A 166 4.49 -15.00 13.78
N SER A 167 5.73 -15.20 14.24
CA SER A 167 6.78 -14.19 14.16
C SER A 167 7.08 -13.75 12.73
N ALA A 168 7.03 -14.66 11.74
CA ALA A 168 7.33 -14.32 10.35
C ALA A 168 6.31 -13.32 9.78
N VAL A 169 5.02 -13.54 10.01
CA VAL A 169 3.96 -12.64 9.57
C VAL A 169 4.03 -11.31 10.33
N ASN A 170 4.12 -11.35 11.67
CA ASN A 170 4.12 -10.15 12.49
C ASN A 170 5.31 -9.22 12.19
N ILE A 171 6.53 -9.77 12.17
CA ILE A 171 7.72 -8.97 11.88
C ILE A 171 7.66 -8.38 10.46
N THR A 172 7.21 -9.17 9.48
CA THR A 172 7.10 -8.69 8.10
C THR A 172 6.10 -7.54 8.00
N ILE A 173 4.92 -7.67 8.61
CA ILE A 173 3.91 -6.61 8.58
C ILE A 173 4.38 -5.36 9.31
N MET A 174 4.99 -5.49 10.49
CA MET A 174 5.55 -4.35 11.22
C MET A 174 6.62 -3.62 10.39
N LEU A 175 7.52 -4.36 9.74
CA LEU A 175 8.54 -3.76 8.88
C LEU A 175 7.93 -3.06 7.68
N LEU A 176 6.93 -3.65 7.02
CA LEU A 176 6.23 -3.04 5.89
C LEU A 176 5.54 -1.73 6.29
N ILE A 177 4.83 -1.72 7.42
CA ILE A 177 4.19 -0.53 7.98
C ILE A 177 5.22 0.58 8.23
N VAL A 178 6.32 0.26 8.90
CA VAL A 178 7.38 1.24 9.20
C VAL A 178 8.01 1.77 7.92
N ILE A 179 8.43 0.89 7.01
CA ILE A 179 9.08 1.27 5.76
C ILE A 179 8.14 2.11 4.89
N GLY A 180 6.87 1.74 4.78
CA GLY A 180 5.86 2.53 4.06
C GLY A 180 5.62 3.90 4.69
N GLY A 181 5.59 3.97 6.03
CA GLY A 181 5.29 5.19 6.79
C GLY A 181 6.41 6.22 6.86
N ILE A 182 7.69 5.83 6.75
CA ILE A 182 8.82 6.79 6.86
C ILE A 182 8.95 7.79 5.70
N GLY A 183 8.23 7.57 4.61
CA GLY A 183 8.16 8.47 3.46
C GLY A 183 9.29 8.34 2.44
N PHE A 184 8.93 8.58 1.19
CA PHE A 184 9.81 8.32 0.02
C PHE A 184 11.06 9.22 -0.04
N LEU A 185 11.01 10.44 0.48
CA LEU A 185 12.17 11.32 0.54
C LEU A 185 13.23 10.82 1.54
N THR A 186 12.78 10.19 2.61
CA THR A 186 13.69 9.54 3.58
C THR A 186 14.36 8.33 2.94
N TRP A 187 13.64 7.55 2.12
CA TRP A 187 14.23 6.45 1.35
C TRP A 187 15.33 6.94 0.40
N ASP A 188 15.05 8.01 -0.35
CA ASP A 188 16.04 8.61 -1.27
C ASP A 188 17.29 9.06 -0.52
N ASP A 189 17.10 9.63 0.67
CA ASP A 189 18.19 10.11 1.52
C ASP A 189 19.03 8.95 2.08
N VAL A 190 18.38 7.89 2.58
CA VAL A 190 19.03 6.67 3.07
C VAL A 190 19.80 5.96 1.95
N CYS A 191 19.21 5.83 0.76
CA CYS A 191 19.86 5.19 -0.38
C CYS A 191 21.08 5.98 -0.88
N LYS A 192 21.01 7.31 -0.88
CA LYS A 192 22.10 8.18 -1.34
C LYS A 192 23.26 8.27 -0.34
N ASN A 193 22.93 8.45 0.94
CA ASN A 193 23.92 8.73 1.98
C ASN A 193 24.31 7.48 2.78
N LYS A 194 23.63 6.32 2.54
CA LYS A 194 23.88 5.06 3.25
C LYS A 194 23.92 5.26 4.77
N LEU A 195 24.98 4.78 5.44
CA LEU A 195 25.14 4.88 6.90
C LEU A 195 25.67 6.25 7.41
N HIS A 196 25.84 7.23 6.51
CA HIS A 196 26.37 8.54 6.93
C HIS A 196 25.26 9.45 7.46
N PHE A 197 24.74 9.17 8.66
CA PHE A 197 23.64 9.89 9.31
C PHE A 197 23.83 11.42 9.34
N ARG A 198 25.06 11.91 9.49
CA ARG A 198 25.36 13.36 9.51
C ARG A 198 24.97 14.05 8.20
N ARG A 199 24.98 13.34 7.05
CA ARG A 199 24.68 13.89 5.72
C ARG A 199 23.20 13.87 5.39
N TYR A 200 22.36 13.24 6.23
CA TYR A 200 20.92 13.21 6.03
C TYR A 200 20.29 14.58 6.19
N ARG A 201 19.21 14.83 5.47
CA ARG A 201 18.38 16.02 5.66
C ARG A 201 17.84 16.06 7.08
N MET A 202 17.57 17.27 7.59
CA MET A 202 17.02 17.44 8.93
C MET A 202 15.73 16.65 9.12
N GLN A 203 14.84 16.72 8.14
CA GLN A 203 13.56 15.97 8.14
C GLN A 203 13.78 14.45 8.25
N SER A 204 14.70 13.87 7.46
CA SER A 204 15.00 12.44 7.52
C SER A 204 15.58 12.01 8.86
N LYS A 205 16.41 12.86 9.49
CA LYS A 205 16.94 12.61 10.84
C LYS A 205 15.83 12.58 11.88
N VAL A 206 14.94 13.56 11.85
CA VAL A 206 13.81 13.63 12.79
C VAL A 206 12.92 12.39 12.62
N ILE A 207 12.53 12.06 11.39
CA ILE A 207 11.68 10.89 11.10
C ILE A 207 12.33 9.61 11.62
N LEU A 208 13.61 9.35 11.29
CA LEU A 208 14.27 8.11 11.70
C LEU A 208 14.45 8.02 13.23
N VAL A 209 14.81 9.13 13.89
CA VAL A 209 14.96 9.15 15.36
C VAL A 209 13.62 8.96 16.04
N THR A 210 12.57 9.67 15.62
CA THR A 210 11.24 9.51 16.23
C THR A 210 10.67 8.12 15.98
N THR A 211 10.83 7.56 14.79
CA THR A 211 10.42 6.19 14.51
C THR A 211 11.16 5.19 15.42
N ALA A 212 12.48 5.32 15.57
CA ALA A 212 13.27 4.45 16.43
C ALA A 212 12.94 4.59 17.93
N LEU A 213 12.42 5.76 18.37
CA LEU A 213 11.98 5.96 19.77
C LEU A 213 10.60 5.41 20.06
N LEU A 214 9.74 5.30 19.01
CA LEU A 214 8.36 4.83 19.14
C LEU A 214 8.21 3.31 18.94
N LEU A 215 9.21 2.65 18.34
CA LEU A 215 9.29 1.19 18.16
C LEU A 215 9.93 0.51 19.37
#